data_6264d56584bad5a9108aa18d924e66bd
#
_entry.id   6264d56584bad5a9108aa18d924e66bd
#
_cell.length_a   1.000
_cell.length_b   1.000
_cell.length_c   1.000
_cell.angle_alpha   90.00
_cell.angle_beta   90.00
_cell.angle_gamma   90.00
#
_symmetry.space_group_name_H-M   'P 1'
#
loop_
_entity.id
_entity.type
_entity.pdbx_description
1 polymer ?
#
loop_
_entity_poly.entity_id
_entity_poly.type
_entity_poly.pdbx_seq_one_letter_code
_entity_poly.pdbx_strand_id
1 'polypeptide(L)'
;ASVRRQGYLAYEITPTMDALLTEIEAGRPVIVLLNLAFNWYPKWHYAVVTGYDLQHDEIIVHSGEQAYQHWSLTQFDNLWQRGGRWGLMAISPEQPPSLSMQEQPYLQAAVDLENTAGLNAAAPAYAGAQRQWRDNLTALVGLGNAAYQRRDLVSAQQWLAMAAEKHPQSAVAANNLAQVLLEQGDLAHAFIWAQKAVLADGGAPAKDTLQQVLHALHAQ
;
A
#
# COMPACT_ATOMS: atom_id res chain seq x y z
N ALA A 1 12.79 -0.99 5.80
CA ALA A 1 12.96 -2.46 5.91
C ALA A 1 12.54 -3.02 7.27
N SER A 2 12.93 -2.39 8.42
CA SER A 2 12.63 -2.93 9.77
C SER A 2 11.12 -2.99 10.06
N VAL A 3 10.38 -1.92 9.80
CA VAL A 3 8.93 -1.79 9.99
C VAL A 3 8.18 -2.90 9.24
N ARG A 4 8.50 -3.11 7.95
CA ARG A 4 7.85 -4.11 7.10
C ARG A 4 8.09 -5.55 7.56
N ARG A 5 9.29 -5.84 8.10
CA ARG A 5 9.60 -7.18 8.65
C ARG A 5 8.79 -7.52 9.90
N GLN A 6 8.24 -6.50 10.57
CA GLN A 6 7.32 -6.66 11.69
C GLN A 6 5.84 -6.72 11.25
N GLY A 7 5.57 -6.75 9.94
CA GLY A 7 4.22 -6.85 9.42
C GLY A 7 3.46 -5.52 9.30
N TYR A 8 4.15 -4.38 9.40
CA TYR A 8 3.54 -3.05 9.27
C TYR A 8 3.84 -2.39 7.92
N LEU A 9 2.92 -1.58 7.43
CA LEU A 9 3.18 -0.65 6.34
C LEU A 9 4.16 0.43 6.82
N ALA A 10 5.14 0.76 5.99
CA ALA A 10 6.01 1.90 6.20
C ALA A 10 5.57 3.01 5.24
N TYR A 11 4.78 3.96 5.75
CA TYR A 11 4.21 5.04 4.96
C TYR A 11 4.87 6.38 5.29
N GLU A 12 5.40 7.07 4.27
CA GLU A 12 5.88 8.43 4.41
C GLU A 12 4.72 9.41 4.27
N ILE A 13 4.53 10.27 5.26
CA ILE A 13 3.43 11.23 5.26
C ILE A 13 3.66 12.34 4.23
N THR A 14 2.57 12.95 3.77
CA THR A 14 2.65 14.22 3.04
C THR A 14 3.34 15.25 3.93
N PRO A 15 4.36 16.01 3.43
CA PRO A 15 5.21 16.88 4.28
C PRO A 15 4.51 18.21 4.65
N THR A 16 3.32 18.12 5.25
CA THR A 16 2.51 19.24 5.70
C THR A 16 2.08 19.08 7.16
N MET A 17 1.89 20.19 7.86
CA MET A 17 1.41 20.18 9.24
C MET A 17 0.01 19.53 9.32
N ASP A 18 -0.88 19.86 8.39
CA ASP A 18 -2.24 19.31 8.37
C ASP A 18 -2.23 17.78 8.26
N ALA A 19 -1.38 17.21 7.38
CA ALA A 19 -1.26 15.77 7.27
C ALA A 19 -0.72 15.14 8.57
N LEU A 20 0.28 15.76 9.19
CA LEU A 20 0.83 15.31 10.47
C LEU A 20 -0.24 15.30 11.56
N LEU A 21 -0.97 16.41 11.74
CA LEU A 21 -2.00 16.53 12.78
C LEU A 21 -3.17 15.55 12.52
N THR A 22 -3.57 15.38 11.26
CA THR A 22 -4.61 14.39 10.88
C THR A 22 -4.22 12.96 11.29
N GLU A 23 -2.97 12.57 11.10
CA GLU A 23 -2.52 11.23 11.49
C GLU A 23 -2.44 11.08 13.01
N ILE A 24 -1.98 12.11 13.71
CA ILE A 24 -1.94 12.13 15.19
C ILE A 24 -3.36 12.05 15.77
N GLU A 25 -4.33 12.79 15.20
CA GLU A 25 -5.74 12.73 15.61
C GLU A 25 -6.32 11.32 15.39
N ALA A 26 -5.89 10.63 14.34
CA ALA A 26 -6.26 9.24 14.07
C ALA A 26 -5.54 8.22 14.98
N GLY A 27 -4.78 8.68 15.97
CA GLY A 27 -4.03 7.83 16.92
C GLY A 27 -2.79 7.16 16.30
N ARG A 28 -2.22 7.74 15.23
CA ARG A 28 -1.05 7.21 14.55
C ARG A 28 0.18 8.07 14.82
N PRO A 29 1.09 7.63 15.71
CA PRO A 29 2.34 8.34 15.96
C PRO A 29 3.21 8.42 14.71
N VAL A 30 3.87 9.57 14.53
CA VAL A 30 4.73 9.83 13.38
C VAL A 30 6.18 10.01 13.81
N ILE A 31 7.07 9.20 13.26
CA ILE A 31 8.52 9.41 13.38
C ILE A 31 8.90 10.55 12.43
N VAL A 32 9.52 11.59 12.95
CA VAL A 32 9.93 12.77 12.18
C VAL A 32 11.45 12.93 12.22
N LEU A 33 12.01 13.48 11.13
CA LEU A 33 13.41 13.88 11.07
C LEU A 33 13.49 15.40 11.29
N LEU A 34 14.23 15.80 12.31
CA LEU A 34 14.45 17.18 12.69
C LEU A 34 15.91 17.58 12.41
N ASN A 35 16.12 18.84 12.08
CA ASN A 35 17.46 19.41 12.12
C ASN A 35 17.54 20.42 13.27
N LEU A 36 18.21 20.03 14.34
CA LEU A 36 18.34 20.82 15.56
C LEU A 36 19.33 21.99 15.44
N ALA A 37 20.01 22.13 14.29
CA ALA A 37 21.02 23.15 14.07
C ALA A 37 20.77 23.95 12.78
N PHE A 38 21.79 24.37 12.08
CA PHE A 38 21.70 25.20 10.88
C PHE A 38 21.74 24.32 9.60
N ASN A 39 21.19 24.82 8.49
CA ASN A 39 21.20 24.11 7.21
C ASN A 39 22.63 23.81 6.69
N TRP A 40 23.60 24.70 6.97
CA TRP A 40 24.99 24.54 6.58
C TRP A 40 25.82 23.68 7.55
N TYR A 41 25.29 23.40 8.77
CA TYR A 41 25.87 22.48 9.75
C TYR A 41 24.75 21.72 10.46
N PRO A 42 24.15 20.68 9.80
CA PRO A 42 22.97 20.02 10.31
C PRO A 42 23.29 19.11 11.49
N LYS A 43 22.40 19.09 12.48
CA LYS A 43 22.37 18.13 13.58
C LYS A 43 21.07 17.33 13.48
N TRP A 44 21.13 16.22 12.80
CA TRP A 44 19.98 15.35 12.58
C TRP A 44 19.52 14.68 13.86
N HIS A 45 18.21 14.64 14.05
CA HIS A 45 17.60 14.04 15.21
C HIS A 45 16.25 13.46 14.84
N TYR A 46 15.98 12.23 15.32
CA TYR A 46 14.67 11.63 15.19
C TYR A 46 13.86 11.87 16.45
N ALA A 47 12.58 12.23 16.27
CA ALA A 47 11.60 12.32 17.32
C ALA A 47 10.32 11.57 16.89
N VAL A 48 9.45 11.27 17.84
CA VAL A 48 8.14 10.69 17.57
C VAL A 48 7.08 11.68 18.04
N VAL A 49 6.28 12.17 17.11
CA VAL A 49 5.10 12.99 17.44
C VAL A 49 3.98 12.06 17.88
N THR A 50 3.41 12.33 19.05
CA THR A 50 2.39 11.48 19.67
C THR A 50 1.10 12.24 20.02
N GLY A 51 1.10 13.55 19.97
CA GLY A 51 -0.04 14.39 20.31
C GLY A 51 0.16 15.86 19.96
N TYR A 52 -0.88 16.63 20.14
CA TYR A 52 -0.85 18.09 20.04
C TYR A 52 -1.93 18.74 20.92
N ASP A 53 -1.73 20.01 21.24
CA ASP A 53 -2.69 20.87 21.93
C ASP A 53 -2.78 22.22 21.20
N LEU A 54 -3.84 22.38 20.40
CA LEU A 54 -4.04 23.63 19.63
C LEU A 54 -4.48 24.81 20.50
N GLN A 55 -4.98 24.57 21.72
CA GLN A 55 -5.35 25.64 22.62
C GLN A 55 -4.11 26.36 23.22
N HIS A 56 -3.04 25.58 23.40
CA HIS A 56 -1.78 26.09 23.93
C HIS A 56 -0.68 26.26 22.86
N ASP A 57 -1.00 26.03 21.58
CA ASP A 57 -0.06 26.07 20.46
C ASP A 57 1.12 25.09 20.63
N GLU A 58 0.82 23.85 21.08
CA GLU A 58 1.82 22.86 21.44
C GLU A 58 1.70 21.58 20.62
N ILE A 59 2.85 20.94 20.40
CA ILE A 59 2.99 19.58 19.87
C ILE A 59 3.71 18.72 20.91
N ILE A 60 3.25 17.46 21.06
CA ILE A 60 3.75 16.54 22.05
C ILE A 60 4.66 15.54 21.36
N VAL A 61 5.91 15.49 21.77
CA VAL A 61 6.95 14.66 21.15
C VAL A 61 7.68 13.79 22.17
N HIS A 62 8.08 12.61 21.71
CA HIS A 62 9.12 11.81 22.38
C HIS A 62 10.45 12.11 21.68
N SER A 63 11.43 12.63 22.40
CA SER A 63 12.71 13.08 21.86
C SER A 63 13.86 12.68 22.79
N GLY A 64 14.76 11.85 22.29
CA GLY A 64 15.83 11.29 23.09
C GLY A 64 15.30 10.39 24.22
N GLU A 65 15.77 10.60 25.44
CA GLU A 65 15.34 9.85 26.63
C GLU A 65 14.06 10.40 27.29
N GLN A 66 13.54 11.53 26.77
CA GLN A 66 12.40 12.21 27.37
C GLN A 66 11.13 11.94 26.56
N ALA A 67 10.12 11.45 27.27
CA ALA A 67 8.77 11.24 26.73
C ALA A 67 7.87 12.44 27.01
N TYR A 68 6.89 12.65 26.14
CA TYR A 68 5.82 13.66 26.30
C TYR A 68 6.32 15.09 26.51
N GLN A 69 7.37 15.49 25.79
CA GLN A 69 7.83 16.86 25.77
C GLN A 69 6.84 17.73 25.02
N HIS A 70 6.50 18.88 25.59
CA HIS A 70 5.68 19.92 24.98
C HIS A 70 6.57 20.95 24.29
N TRP A 71 6.46 21.07 22.97
CA TRP A 71 7.17 22.07 22.18
C TRP A 71 6.16 22.99 21.52
N SER A 72 6.48 24.28 21.33
CA SER A 72 5.60 25.14 20.53
C SER A 72 5.54 24.63 19.10
N LEU A 73 4.35 24.71 18.47
CA LEU A 73 4.15 24.31 17.06
C LEU A 73 5.12 25.06 16.13
N THR A 74 5.34 26.35 16.38
CA THR A 74 6.29 27.17 15.60
C THR A 74 7.72 26.66 15.73
N GLN A 75 8.19 26.32 16.92
CA GLN A 75 9.53 25.77 17.13
C GLN A 75 9.67 24.44 16.43
N PHE A 76 8.70 23.55 16.61
CA PHE A 76 8.69 22.23 15.96
C PHE A 76 8.70 22.35 14.44
N ASP A 77 7.82 23.17 13.85
CA ASP A 77 7.73 23.32 12.39
C ASP A 77 9.05 23.84 11.79
N ASN A 78 9.70 24.80 12.47
CA ASN A 78 11.00 25.31 12.05
C ASN A 78 12.10 24.21 12.02
N LEU A 79 12.11 23.33 13.02
CA LEU A 79 13.07 22.22 13.09
C LEU A 79 12.73 21.13 12.06
N TRP A 80 11.46 20.84 11.90
CA TRP A 80 10.94 19.84 10.96
C TRP A 80 11.11 20.30 9.51
N GLN A 81 10.84 21.56 9.20
CA GLN A 81 11.08 22.15 7.89
C GLN A 81 12.56 22.04 7.47
N ARG A 82 13.50 22.29 8.40
CA ARG A 82 14.93 22.08 8.14
C ARG A 82 15.28 20.61 7.92
N GLY A 83 14.48 19.69 8.42
CA GLY A 83 14.54 18.24 8.17
C GLY A 83 13.82 17.81 6.89
N GLY A 84 13.38 18.76 6.03
CA GLY A 84 12.61 18.48 4.82
C GLY A 84 11.17 18.04 5.09
N ARG A 85 10.67 18.26 6.30
CA ARG A 85 9.36 17.77 6.80
C ARG A 85 9.15 16.28 6.57
N TRP A 86 10.24 15.52 6.61
CA TRP A 86 10.15 14.07 6.48
C TRP A 86 9.49 13.45 7.71
N GLY A 87 8.53 12.55 7.45
CA GLY A 87 7.85 11.80 8.48
C GLY A 87 7.47 10.40 8.01
N LEU A 88 7.59 9.41 8.90
CA LEU A 88 7.31 8.01 8.63
C LEU A 88 6.36 7.45 9.68
N MET A 89 5.35 6.71 9.22
CA MET A 89 4.45 5.94 10.08
C MET A 89 4.64 4.44 9.89
N ALA A 90 4.47 3.71 10.99
CA ALA A 90 4.25 2.28 10.99
C ALA A 90 2.74 2.02 11.16
N ILE A 91 2.06 1.57 10.10
CA ILE A 91 0.61 1.39 10.07
C ILE A 91 0.30 -0.09 10.04
N SER A 92 -0.60 -0.56 10.93
CA SER A 92 -1.14 -1.91 10.83
C SER A 92 -1.91 -2.07 9.50
N PRO A 93 -1.69 -3.15 8.75
CA PRO A 93 -2.40 -3.40 7.49
C PRO A 93 -3.93 -3.44 7.64
N GLU A 94 -4.44 -3.76 8.82
CA GLU A 94 -5.87 -3.80 9.15
C GLU A 94 -6.48 -2.40 9.29
N GLN A 95 -5.64 -1.38 9.60
CA GLN A 95 -6.11 -0.01 9.69
C GLN A 95 -6.37 0.54 8.29
N PRO A 96 -7.57 1.09 8.01
CA PRO A 96 -7.84 1.70 6.72
C PRO A 96 -6.95 2.94 6.50
N PRO A 97 -6.64 3.29 5.24
CA PRO A 97 -5.96 4.53 4.96
C PRO A 97 -6.79 5.74 5.44
N SER A 98 -6.11 6.77 5.94
CA SER A 98 -6.73 8.04 6.31
C SER A 98 -6.99 8.92 5.09
N LEU A 99 -7.78 9.99 5.29
CA LEU A 99 -8.06 10.96 4.22
C LEU A 99 -6.83 11.78 3.80
N SER A 100 -5.81 11.88 4.67
CA SER A 100 -4.54 12.55 4.36
C SER A 100 -3.62 11.71 3.49
N MET A 101 -3.84 10.38 3.43
CA MET A 101 -3.01 9.45 2.68
C MET A 101 -3.31 9.52 1.18
N GLN A 102 -2.24 9.49 0.41
CA GLN A 102 -2.31 9.47 -1.05
C GLN A 102 -2.32 8.03 -1.56
N GLU A 103 -3.10 7.80 -2.63
CA GLU A 103 -3.31 6.49 -3.24
C GLU A 103 -2.00 5.77 -3.59
N GLN A 104 -1.17 6.40 -4.42
CA GLN A 104 0.06 5.78 -4.91
C GLN A 104 1.07 5.45 -3.80
N PRO A 105 1.42 6.37 -2.88
CA PRO A 105 2.31 6.07 -1.76
C PRO A 105 1.78 4.96 -0.84
N TYR A 106 0.46 4.92 -0.59
CA TYR A 106 -0.13 3.87 0.25
C TYR A 106 -0.03 2.49 -0.42
N LEU A 107 -0.38 2.41 -1.69
CA LEU A 107 -0.28 1.15 -2.45
C LEU A 107 1.17 0.69 -2.61
N GLN A 108 2.10 1.61 -2.81
CA GLN A 108 3.52 1.26 -2.81
C GLN A 108 3.96 0.67 -1.46
N ALA A 109 3.49 1.25 -0.34
CA ALA A 109 3.77 0.70 0.99
C ALA A 109 3.15 -0.71 1.18
N ALA A 110 1.97 -0.97 0.60
CA ALA A 110 1.34 -2.29 0.61
C ALA A 110 2.12 -3.32 -0.22
N VAL A 111 2.54 -2.95 -1.43
CA VAL A 111 3.40 -3.80 -2.29
C VAL A 111 4.75 -4.08 -1.63
N ASP A 112 5.35 -3.09 -1.00
CA ASP A 112 6.60 -3.26 -0.27
C ASP A 112 6.45 -4.19 0.95
N LEU A 113 5.28 -4.16 1.61
CA LEU A 113 4.95 -5.12 2.68
C LEU A 113 4.77 -6.52 2.11
N GLU A 114 4.05 -6.67 1.00
CA GLU A 114 3.90 -7.95 0.29
C GLU A 114 5.26 -8.57 -0.04
N ASN A 115 6.16 -7.80 -0.63
CA ASN A 115 7.51 -8.24 -0.99
C ASN A 115 8.37 -8.63 0.22
N THR A 116 8.05 -8.12 1.41
CA THR A 116 8.87 -8.34 2.62
C THR A 116 8.28 -9.40 3.54
N ALA A 117 6.96 -9.42 3.73
CA ALA A 117 6.24 -10.25 4.68
C ALA A 117 5.21 -11.19 4.03
N GLY A 118 5.06 -11.10 2.72
CA GLY A 118 4.16 -11.95 1.93
C GLY A 118 2.77 -11.36 1.73
N LEU A 119 2.09 -11.91 0.74
CA LEU A 119 0.78 -11.44 0.26
C LEU A 119 -0.30 -11.47 1.35
N ASN A 120 -0.31 -12.49 2.20
CA ASN A 120 -1.30 -12.59 3.28
C ASN A 120 -1.16 -11.45 4.31
N ALA A 121 0.06 -10.96 4.56
CA ALA A 121 0.30 -9.82 5.44
C ALA A 121 -0.17 -8.51 4.79
N ALA A 122 -0.08 -8.37 3.47
CA ALA A 122 -0.49 -7.17 2.74
C ALA A 122 -1.99 -7.15 2.37
N ALA A 123 -2.66 -8.30 2.34
CA ALA A 123 -4.06 -8.40 1.91
C ALA A 123 -5.03 -7.46 2.64
N PRO A 124 -4.94 -7.25 3.97
CA PRO A 124 -5.80 -6.29 4.66
C PRO A 124 -5.57 -4.84 4.17
N ALA A 125 -4.32 -4.48 3.83
CA ALA A 125 -4.02 -3.15 3.29
C ALA A 125 -4.63 -2.96 1.89
N TYR A 126 -4.57 -3.97 1.02
CA TYR A 126 -5.27 -3.94 -0.27
C TYR A 126 -6.79 -3.81 -0.10
N ALA A 127 -7.37 -4.48 0.91
CA ALA A 127 -8.78 -4.33 1.23
C ALA A 127 -9.12 -2.93 1.74
N GLY A 128 -8.26 -2.32 2.54
CA GLY A 128 -8.38 -0.92 2.94
C GLY A 128 -8.31 0.04 1.75
N ALA A 129 -7.33 -0.17 0.88
CA ALA A 129 -7.15 0.60 -0.35
C ALA A 129 -8.36 0.50 -1.27
N GLN A 130 -8.89 -0.70 -1.49
CA GLN A 130 -10.06 -0.92 -2.36
C GLN A 130 -11.32 -0.20 -1.85
N ARG A 131 -11.51 -0.12 -0.53
CA ARG A 131 -12.65 0.64 0.03
C ARG A 131 -12.54 2.14 -0.24
N GLN A 132 -11.34 2.70 -0.24
CA GLN A 132 -11.10 4.13 -0.45
C GLN A 132 -10.91 4.49 -1.92
N TRP A 133 -10.17 3.68 -2.66
CA TRP A 133 -9.86 3.84 -4.09
C TRP A 133 -10.38 2.64 -4.88
N ARG A 134 -11.70 2.60 -5.07
CA ARG A 134 -12.47 1.41 -5.49
C ARG A 134 -11.98 0.71 -6.74
N ASP A 135 -11.53 1.48 -7.72
CA ASP A 135 -11.14 0.96 -9.03
C ASP A 135 -9.62 0.84 -9.20
N ASN A 136 -8.85 0.90 -8.10
CA ASN A 136 -7.40 0.81 -8.20
C ASN A 136 -6.95 -0.59 -8.59
N LEU A 137 -6.18 -0.68 -9.68
CA LEU A 137 -5.69 -1.94 -10.26
C LEU A 137 -4.85 -2.76 -9.26
N THR A 138 -3.91 -2.12 -8.57
CA THR A 138 -3.00 -2.81 -7.65
C THR A 138 -3.77 -3.43 -6.48
N ALA A 139 -4.74 -2.70 -5.91
CA ALA A 139 -5.57 -3.20 -4.84
C ALA A 139 -6.45 -4.39 -5.29
N LEU A 140 -7.10 -4.28 -6.45
CA LEU A 140 -7.94 -5.33 -7.00
C LEU A 140 -7.15 -6.60 -7.34
N VAL A 141 -6.00 -6.46 -8.00
CA VAL A 141 -5.11 -7.60 -8.32
C VAL A 141 -4.54 -8.22 -7.04
N GLY A 142 -4.11 -7.40 -6.08
CA GLY A 142 -3.61 -7.90 -4.78
C GLY A 142 -4.66 -8.71 -4.03
N LEU A 143 -5.93 -8.27 -3.99
CA LEU A 143 -7.04 -9.02 -3.39
C LEU A 143 -7.33 -10.33 -4.14
N GLY A 144 -7.34 -10.29 -5.47
CA GLY A 144 -7.53 -11.47 -6.31
C GLY A 144 -6.44 -12.51 -6.08
N ASN A 145 -5.18 -12.09 -6.06
CA ASN A 145 -4.04 -12.97 -5.80
C ASN A 145 -4.07 -13.54 -4.36
N ALA A 146 -4.47 -12.73 -3.37
CA ALA A 146 -4.60 -13.20 -2.00
C ALA A 146 -5.72 -14.25 -1.84
N ALA A 147 -6.85 -14.06 -2.52
CA ALA A 147 -7.92 -15.06 -2.56
C ALA A 147 -7.45 -16.34 -3.26
N TYR A 148 -6.77 -16.21 -4.39
CA TYR A 148 -6.19 -17.35 -5.13
C TYR A 148 -5.21 -18.15 -4.29
N GLN A 149 -4.32 -17.50 -3.55
CA GLN A 149 -3.37 -18.16 -2.66
C GLN A 149 -4.07 -18.96 -1.56
N ARG A 150 -5.22 -18.50 -1.08
CA ARG A 150 -6.07 -19.21 -0.10
C ARG A 150 -6.98 -20.29 -0.73
N ARG A 151 -6.85 -20.53 -2.05
CA ARG A 151 -7.73 -21.44 -2.81
C ARG A 151 -9.19 -21.02 -2.85
N ASP A 152 -9.49 -19.78 -2.55
CA ASP A 152 -10.81 -19.17 -2.76
C ASP A 152 -10.93 -18.68 -4.21
N LEU A 153 -11.15 -19.63 -5.13
CA LEU A 153 -11.21 -19.33 -6.56
C LEU A 153 -12.41 -18.44 -6.92
N VAL A 154 -13.49 -18.49 -6.14
CA VAL A 154 -14.68 -17.65 -6.37
C VAL A 154 -14.36 -16.18 -6.10
N SER A 155 -13.82 -15.87 -4.93
CA SER A 155 -13.40 -14.51 -4.61
C SER A 155 -12.27 -14.02 -5.52
N ALA A 156 -11.32 -14.90 -5.88
CA ALA A 156 -10.23 -14.57 -6.80
C ALA A 156 -10.79 -14.14 -8.16
N GLN A 157 -11.72 -14.91 -8.73
CA GLN A 157 -12.39 -14.56 -9.97
C GLN A 157 -13.10 -13.21 -9.88
N GLN A 158 -13.85 -12.96 -8.81
CA GLN A 158 -14.58 -11.71 -8.65
C GLN A 158 -13.66 -10.48 -8.67
N TRP A 159 -12.58 -10.52 -7.89
CA TRP A 159 -11.63 -9.40 -7.82
C TRP A 159 -10.86 -9.20 -9.13
N LEU A 160 -10.39 -10.30 -9.74
CA LEU A 160 -9.63 -10.22 -10.98
C LEU A 160 -10.50 -9.86 -12.18
N ALA A 161 -11.77 -10.30 -12.21
CA ALA A 161 -12.73 -9.86 -13.22
C ALA A 161 -12.96 -8.34 -13.11
N MET A 162 -13.21 -7.83 -11.91
CA MET A 162 -13.35 -6.39 -11.68
C MET A 162 -12.08 -5.63 -12.13
N ALA A 163 -10.88 -6.15 -11.80
CA ALA A 163 -9.61 -5.55 -12.25
C ALA A 163 -9.51 -5.50 -13.78
N ALA A 164 -9.83 -6.61 -14.47
CA ALA A 164 -9.73 -6.70 -15.91
C ALA A 164 -10.81 -5.88 -16.65
N GLU A 165 -12.00 -5.73 -16.08
CA GLU A 165 -13.07 -4.89 -16.63
C GLU A 165 -12.76 -3.40 -16.48
N LYS A 166 -12.25 -2.98 -15.31
CA LYS A 166 -11.89 -1.58 -15.05
C LYS A 166 -10.60 -1.16 -15.75
N HIS A 167 -9.71 -2.10 -15.99
CA HIS A 167 -8.41 -1.87 -16.61
C HIS A 167 -8.19 -2.82 -17.80
N PRO A 168 -8.92 -2.66 -18.91
CA PRO A 168 -8.92 -3.60 -20.04
C PRO A 168 -7.57 -3.72 -20.74
N GLN A 169 -6.64 -2.81 -20.51
CA GLN A 169 -5.26 -2.87 -21.02
C GLN A 169 -4.28 -3.54 -20.04
N SER A 170 -4.76 -3.99 -18.88
CA SER A 170 -3.91 -4.66 -17.91
C SER A 170 -3.71 -6.12 -18.26
N ALA A 171 -2.55 -6.44 -18.84
CA ALA A 171 -2.15 -7.81 -19.12
C ALA A 171 -2.12 -8.68 -17.84
N VAL A 172 -1.69 -8.11 -16.72
CA VAL A 172 -1.63 -8.81 -15.42
C VAL A 172 -3.01 -9.22 -14.94
N ALA A 173 -4.00 -8.30 -14.97
CA ALA A 173 -5.36 -8.62 -14.55
C ALA A 173 -5.98 -9.70 -15.43
N ALA A 174 -5.86 -9.56 -16.75
CA ALA A 174 -6.37 -10.53 -17.72
C ALA A 174 -5.71 -11.91 -17.57
N ASN A 175 -4.39 -11.95 -17.40
CA ASN A 175 -3.65 -13.20 -17.21
C ASN A 175 -4.06 -13.93 -15.93
N ASN A 176 -4.12 -13.21 -14.80
CA ASN A 176 -4.45 -13.81 -13.52
C ASN A 176 -5.91 -14.30 -13.50
N LEU A 177 -6.82 -13.58 -14.16
CA LEU A 177 -8.21 -14.03 -14.34
C LEU A 177 -8.26 -15.31 -15.20
N ALA A 178 -7.51 -15.36 -16.30
CA ALA A 178 -7.43 -16.56 -17.15
C ALA A 178 -6.94 -17.76 -16.37
N GLN A 179 -5.94 -17.59 -15.50
CA GLN A 179 -5.40 -18.67 -14.68
C GLN A 179 -6.44 -19.20 -13.68
N VAL A 180 -7.20 -18.30 -13.02
CA VAL A 180 -8.27 -18.70 -12.10
C VAL A 180 -9.36 -19.48 -12.84
N LEU A 181 -9.80 -18.99 -14.01
CA LEU A 181 -10.82 -19.64 -14.83
C LEU A 181 -10.36 -21.01 -15.34
N LEU A 182 -9.09 -21.15 -15.71
CA LEU A 182 -8.48 -22.43 -16.07
C LEU A 182 -8.56 -23.44 -14.93
N GLU A 183 -8.22 -23.04 -13.70
CA GLU A 183 -8.31 -23.92 -12.52
C GLU A 183 -9.76 -24.28 -12.15
N GLN A 184 -10.72 -23.42 -12.47
CA GLN A 184 -12.16 -23.70 -12.30
C GLN A 184 -12.71 -24.63 -13.40
N GLY A 185 -11.94 -24.90 -14.47
CA GLY A 185 -12.39 -25.66 -15.63
C GLY A 185 -13.23 -24.87 -16.63
N ASP A 186 -13.38 -23.56 -16.46
CA ASP A 186 -14.06 -22.68 -17.42
C ASP A 186 -13.11 -22.32 -18.57
N LEU A 187 -12.83 -23.32 -19.42
CA LEU A 187 -11.84 -23.20 -20.46
C LEU A 187 -12.21 -22.17 -21.54
N ALA A 188 -13.50 -21.97 -21.78
CA ALA A 188 -13.97 -21.03 -22.80
C ALA A 188 -13.62 -19.57 -22.40
N HIS A 189 -13.96 -19.19 -21.17
CA HIS A 189 -13.61 -17.87 -20.67
C HIS A 189 -12.11 -17.73 -20.39
N ALA A 190 -11.45 -18.75 -19.88
CA ALA A 190 -10.00 -18.77 -19.70
C ALA A 190 -9.26 -18.45 -21.01
N PHE A 191 -9.71 -19.03 -22.13
CA PHE A 191 -9.11 -18.78 -23.46
C PHE A 191 -9.27 -17.31 -23.89
N ILE A 192 -10.47 -16.75 -23.72
CA ILE A 192 -10.73 -15.33 -24.08
C ILE A 192 -9.81 -14.40 -23.30
N TRP A 193 -9.70 -14.60 -21.98
CA TRP A 193 -8.87 -13.74 -21.13
C TRP A 193 -7.37 -13.95 -21.33
N ALA A 194 -6.92 -15.17 -21.58
CA ALA A 194 -5.52 -15.44 -21.93
C ALA A 194 -5.12 -14.76 -23.26
N GLN A 195 -5.99 -14.79 -24.28
CA GLN A 195 -5.74 -14.04 -25.52
C GLN A 195 -5.66 -12.53 -25.27
N LYS A 196 -6.57 -11.95 -24.47
CA LYS A 196 -6.51 -10.53 -24.10
C LYS A 196 -5.21 -10.18 -23.40
N ALA A 197 -4.74 -11.05 -22.48
CA ALA A 197 -3.46 -10.84 -21.81
C ALA A 197 -2.27 -10.81 -22.77
N VAL A 198 -2.25 -11.72 -23.76
CA VAL A 198 -1.20 -11.74 -24.80
C VAL A 198 -1.26 -10.49 -25.67
N LEU A 199 -2.46 -10.06 -26.09
CA LEU A 199 -2.67 -8.85 -26.89
C LEU A 199 -2.28 -7.57 -26.13
N ALA A 200 -2.42 -7.55 -24.83
CA ALA A 200 -2.01 -6.45 -23.95
C ALA A 200 -0.51 -6.50 -23.57
N ASP A 201 0.29 -7.27 -24.32
CA ASP A 201 1.73 -7.46 -24.09
C ASP A 201 2.10 -8.05 -22.73
N GLY A 202 1.36 -9.06 -22.29
CA GLY A 202 1.61 -9.79 -21.04
C GLY A 202 2.89 -10.63 -21.01
N GLY A 203 3.70 -10.58 -22.03
CA GLY A 203 5.01 -11.25 -22.11
C GLY A 203 4.92 -12.78 -22.02
N ALA A 204 5.98 -13.40 -21.48
CA ALA A 204 6.06 -14.86 -21.34
C ALA A 204 4.94 -15.43 -20.45
N PRO A 205 4.60 -14.86 -19.27
CA PRO A 205 3.54 -15.40 -18.41
C PRO A 205 2.18 -15.54 -19.12
N ALA A 206 1.79 -14.53 -19.92
CA ALA A 206 0.52 -14.58 -20.65
C ALA A 206 0.53 -15.63 -21.76
N LYS A 207 1.67 -15.81 -22.44
CA LYS A 207 1.84 -16.85 -23.46
C LYS A 207 1.79 -18.26 -22.85
N ASP A 208 2.43 -18.44 -21.69
CA ASP A 208 2.42 -19.70 -20.96
C ASP A 208 1.01 -20.06 -20.49
N THR A 209 0.25 -19.12 -19.95
CA THR A 209 -1.15 -19.33 -19.56
C THR A 209 -2.00 -19.69 -20.78
N LEU A 210 -1.84 -18.99 -21.91
CA LEU A 210 -2.58 -19.31 -23.15
C LEU A 210 -2.27 -20.73 -23.63
N GLN A 211 -1.01 -21.16 -23.59
CA GLN A 211 -0.61 -22.53 -23.96
C GLN A 211 -1.24 -23.58 -23.04
N GLN A 212 -1.28 -23.32 -21.73
CA GLN A 212 -1.93 -24.22 -20.76
C GLN A 212 -3.43 -24.37 -21.05
N VAL A 213 -4.12 -23.26 -21.35
CA VAL A 213 -5.54 -23.29 -21.73
C VAL A 213 -5.77 -24.06 -23.01
N LEU A 214 -4.94 -23.84 -24.05
CA LEU A 214 -5.03 -24.57 -25.31
C LEU A 214 -4.82 -26.06 -25.11
N HIS A 215 -3.85 -26.44 -24.28
CA HIS A 215 -3.61 -27.86 -23.95
C HIS A 215 -4.82 -28.49 -23.24
N ALA A 216 -5.42 -27.78 -22.28
CA ALA A 216 -6.61 -28.25 -21.58
C ALA A 216 -7.83 -28.41 -22.51
N LEU A 217 -8.00 -27.50 -23.48
CA LEU A 217 -9.07 -27.59 -24.51
C LEU A 217 -8.90 -28.79 -25.42
N HIS A 218 -7.67 -29.19 -25.77
CA HIS A 218 -7.42 -30.36 -26.62
C HIS A 218 -7.50 -31.68 -25.88
N ALA A 219 -7.49 -31.67 -24.54
CA ALA A 219 -7.57 -32.86 -23.69
C ALA A 219 -9.01 -33.28 -23.33
N GLN A 220 -10.01 -32.51 -23.74
CA GLN A 220 -11.46 -32.80 -23.59
C GLN A 220 -11.98 -33.53 -24.83
#